data_73b6be9ae057025a026a4d8e5da91039
#
_entry.id   73b6be9ae057025a026a4d8e5da91039
#
_cell.length_a   1.000
_cell.length_b   1.000
_cell.length_c   1.000
_cell.angle_alpha   90.00
_cell.angle_beta   90.00
_cell.angle_gamma   90.00
#
_symmetry.space_group_name_H-M   'P 1'
#
loop_
_entity.id
_entity.type
_entity.pdbx_description
1 polymer ?
#
loop_
_entity_poly.entity_id
_entity_poly.type
_entity_poly.pdbx_seq_one_letter_code
_entity_poly.pdbx_strand_id
1 'polypeptide(L)'
;MTCETIIVETRDAVGLVTLNRPTVLNALSTRVIAELSAALQAFDADPAIGAMVVTGNEKAFAAGADIKEMQDKSYPSTYVNDFLTDWERIANLRKPLIAAVAGYALGGGCELAMICDLIIAADTARFGQPEIQLGVMPGAGGTQRLTRAVGKAKAMDLVLTGRMMDAAEAERSGLVSRVVPAAELMTEAMAVANRIAGLSRPAVMMAKEAVNRSFEGALAEGLRFERRLFQSMFATADQKEGMAAFLAKRPARFTHG
;
A
#
# COMPACT_ATOMS: atom_id res chain seq x y z
N MET A 1 -10.76 -14.11 13.20
CA MET A 1 -11.72 -13.04 12.81
C MET A 1 -12.49 -13.56 11.60
N THR A 2 -13.82 -13.61 11.65
CA THR A 2 -14.62 -14.05 10.50
C THR A 2 -14.87 -12.82 9.63
N CYS A 3 -14.20 -12.74 8.47
CA CYS A 3 -14.40 -11.65 7.51
C CYS A 3 -15.37 -12.11 6.42
N GLU A 4 -16.24 -11.20 5.95
CA GLU A 4 -17.22 -11.49 4.91
C GLU A 4 -16.80 -10.93 3.55
N THR A 5 -15.96 -9.87 3.56
CA THR A 5 -15.61 -9.12 2.36
C THR A 5 -14.15 -9.27 1.94
N ILE A 6 -13.33 -9.91 2.77
CA ILE A 6 -11.92 -10.19 2.51
C ILE A 6 -11.57 -11.61 2.90
N ILE A 7 -10.50 -12.14 2.32
CA ILE A 7 -9.86 -13.39 2.74
C ILE A 7 -8.53 -13.03 3.38
N VAL A 8 -8.27 -13.57 4.58
CA VAL A 8 -7.06 -13.31 5.36
C VAL A 8 -6.28 -14.60 5.51
N GLU A 9 -5.03 -14.61 5.09
CA GLU A 9 -4.12 -15.75 5.13
C GLU A 9 -2.77 -15.33 5.69
N THR A 10 -2.08 -16.26 6.32
CA THR A 10 -0.65 -16.13 6.65
C THR A 10 0.13 -17.13 5.79
N ARG A 11 1.14 -16.65 5.08
CA ARG A 11 2.05 -17.48 4.28
C ARG A 11 3.47 -17.21 4.74
N ASP A 12 4.05 -18.15 5.48
CA ASP A 12 5.33 -17.97 6.18
C ASP A 12 5.31 -16.72 7.09
N ALA A 13 6.20 -15.76 6.85
CA ALA A 13 6.25 -14.49 7.59
C ALA A 13 5.52 -13.34 6.87
N VAL A 14 4.59 -13.64 5.96
CA VAL A 14 3.82 -12.67 5.17
C VAL A 14 2.34 -12.78 5.48
N GLY A 15 1.72 -11.64 5.84
CA GLY A 15 0.27 -11.50 5.92
C GLY A 15 -0.30 -11.21 4.52
N LEU A 16 -1.24 -12.01 4.05
CA LEU A 16 -1.91 -11.82 2.75
C LEU A 16 -3.39 -11.52 2.98
N VAL A 17 -3.86 -10.41 2.39
CA VAL A 17 -5.27 -10.05 2.36
C VAL A 17 -5.75 -9.98 0.93
N THR A 18 -6.80 -10.74 0.61
CA THR A 18 -7.46 -10.71 -0.69
C THR A 18 -8.83 -10.06 -0.57
N LEU A 19 -9.07 -8.98 -1.30
CA LEU A 19 -10.39 -8.37 -1.41
C LEU A 19 -11.34 -9.34 -2.13
N ASN A 20 -12.49 -9.63 -1.54
CA ASN A 20 -13.38 -10.71 -1.97
C ASN A 20 -14.85 -10.28 -2.11
N ARG A 21 -15.08 -9.30 -2.98
CA ARG A 21 -16.41 -8.88 -3.46
C ARG A 21 -16.45 -8.92 -5.00
N PRO A 22 -16.24 -10.09 -5.63
CA PRO A 22 -16.02 -10.18 -7.09
C PRO A 22 -17.24 -9.73 -7.92
N THR A 23 -18.45 -9.86 -7.40
CA THR A 23 -19.69 -9.46 -8.08
C THR A 23 -19.84 -7.96 -8.28
N VAL A 24 -19.12 -7.16 -7.49
CA VAL A 24 -19.09 -5.68 -7.53
C VAL A 24 -17.69 -5.15 -7.76
N LEU A 25 -16.81 -5.92 -8.42
CA LEU A 25 -15.44 -5.55 -8.76
C LEU A 25 -14.65 -5.04 -7.54
N ASN A 26 -14.82 -5.68 -6.39
CA ASN A 26 -14.19 -5.33 -5.10
C ASN A 26 -14.46 -3.87 -4.66
N ALA A 27 -15.65 -3.32 -4.96
CA ALA A 27 -16.03 -1.98 -4.49
C ALA A 27 -15.84 -1.87 -2.96
N LEU A 28 -15.19 -0.78 -2.54
CA LEU A 28 -14.78 -0.53 -1.17
C LEU A 28 -15.92 0.07 -0.37
N SER A 29 -16.69 -0.78 0.32
CA SER A 29 -17.68 -0.38 1.31
C SER A 29 -17.00 -0.04 2.65
N THR A 30 -17.71 0.63 3.54
CA THR A 30 -17.27 0.89 4.91
C THR A 30 -16.82 -0.41 5.60
N ARG A 31 -17.54 -1.50 5.36
CA ARG A 31 -17.21 -2.82 5.90
C ARG A 31 -15.89 -3.38 5.36
N VAL A 32 -15.66 -3.28 4.05
CA VAL A 32 -14.39 -3.72 3.45
C VAL A 32 -13.21 -3.02 4.10
N ILE A 33 -13.30 -1.70 4.23
CA ILE A 33 -12.21 -0.91 4.80
C ILE A 33 -12.01 -1.23 6.29
N ALA A 34 -13.08 -1.42 7.05
CA ALA A 34 -12.99 -1.80 8.46
C ALA A 34 -12.36 -3.18 8.64
N GLU A 35 -12.79 -4.20 7.87
CA GLU A 35 -12.22 -5.54 7.92
C GLU A 35 -10.74 -5.54 7.47
N LEU A 36 -10.43 -4.82 6.40
CA LEU A 36 -9.05 -4.68 5.89
C LEU A 36 -8.15 -4.00 6.92
N SER A 37 -8.59 -2.87 7.47
CA SER A 37 -7.86 -2.13 8.51
C SER A 37 -7.57 -3.01 9.73
N ALA A 38 -8.59 -3.73 10.22
CA ALA A 38 -8.43 -4.63 11.37
C ALA A 38 -7.46 -5.79 11.09
N ALA A 39 -7.56 -6.42 9.91
CA ALA A 39 -6.67 -7.52 9.52
C ALA A 39 -5.21 -7.04 9.38
N LEU A 40 -5.00 -5.91 8.73
CA LEU A 40 -3.66 -5.35 8.54
C LEU A 40 -3.04 -4.89 9.87
N GLN A 41 -3.81 -4.27 10.77
CA GLN A 41 -3.33 -3.92 12.12
C GLN A 41 -2.95 -5.17 12.93
N ALA A 42 -3.73 -6.27 12.82
CA ALA A 42 -3.39 -7.53 13.46
C ALA A 42 -2.04 -8.08 12.94
N PHE A 43 -1.81 -8.05 11.64
CA PHE A 43 -0.51 -8.43 11.06
C PHE A 43 0.63 -7.48 11.45
N ASP A 44 0.35 -6.18 11.53
CA ASP A 44 1.34 -5.19 11.96
C ASP A 44 1.79 -5.42 13.41
N ALA A 45 0.87 -5.86 14.28
CA ALA A 45 1.15 -6.19 15.69
C ALA A 45 1.78 -7.59 15.88
N ASP A 46 1.60 -8.52 14.93
CA ASP A 46 2.07 -9.91 15.08
C ASP A 46 3.60 -10.01 14.87
N PRO A 47 4.39 -10.42 15.89
CA PRO A 47 5.84 -10.57 15.74
C PRO A 47 6.27 -11.64 14.73
N ALA A 48 5.40 -12.55 14.30
CA ALA A 48 5.71 -13.53 13.27
C ALA A 48 5.65 -12.97 11.85
N ILE A 49 4.97 -11.83 11.65
CA ILE A 49 4.80 -11.21 10.33
C ILE A 49 5.86 -10.13 10.09
N GLY A 50 6.53 -10.17 8.95
CA GLY A 50 7.54 -9.20 8.53
C GLY A 50 7.10 -8.26 7.41
N ALA A 51 6.14 -8.66 6.59
CA ALA A 51 5.56 -7.86 5.50
C ALA A 51 4.12 -8.28 5.23
N MET A 52 3.39 -7.43 4.50
CA MET A 52 1.98 -7.66 4.16
C MET A 52 1.74 -7.46 2.67
N VAL A 53 0.79 -8.20 2.10
CA VAL A 53 0.34 -8.07 0.72
C VAL A 53 -1.17 -7.90 0.71
N VAL A 54 -1.66 -6.92 -0.06
CA VAL A 54 -3.07 -6.77 -0.40
C VAL A 54 -3.25 -7.00 -1.89
N THR A 55 -4.25 -7.78 -2.26
CA THR A 55 -4.60 -8.07 -3.64
C THR A 55 -6.11 -8.13 -3.84
N GLY A 56 -6.55 -8.19 -5.09
CA GLY A 56 -7.93 -8.45 -5.48
C GLY A 56 -8.02 -9.73 -6.31
N ASN A 57 -8.69 -9.62 -7.47
CA ASN A 57 -8.77 -10.69 -8.45
C ASN A 57 -8.31 -10.19 -9.85
N GLU A 58 -8.27 -11.06 -10.85
CA GLU A 58 -7.80 -10.72 -12.19
C GLU A 58 -8.58 -9.59 -12.86
N LYS A 59 -9.87 -9.41 -12.54
CA LYS A 59 -10.72 -8.35 -13.11
C LYS A 59 -10.55 -7.01 -12.41
N ALA A 60 -10.38 -7.04 -11.09
CA ALA A 60 -10.22 -5.83 -10.31
C ALA A 60 -9.45 -6.08 -9.01
N PHE A 61 -8.47 -5.24 -8.76
CA PHE A 61 -7.96 -5.00 -7.42
C PHE A 61 -9.10 -4.39 -6.58
N ALA A 62 -9.54 -3.18 -6.93
CA ALA A 62 -10.77 -2.55 -6.43
C ALA A 62 -11.22 -1.43 -7.39
N ALA A 63 -12.48 -1.43 -7.79
CA ALA A 63 -13.00 -0.48 -8.80
C ALA A 63 -13.54 0.83 -8.19
N GLY A 64 -13.20 1.15 -6.96
CA GLY A 64 -13.59 2.39 -6.29
C GLY A 64 -14.42 2.19 -5.03
N ALA A 65 -14.95 3.28 -4.49
CA ALA A 65 -15.85 3.26 -3.35
C ALA A 65 -17.21 2.63 -3.72
N ASP A 66 -17.90 2.10 -2.72
CA ASP A 66 -19.28 1.60 -2.91
C ASP A 66 -20.24 2.80 -2.99
N ILE A 67 -20.63 3.15 -4.24
CA ILE A 67 -21.45 4.34 -4.52
C ILE A 67 -22.81 4.27 -3.84
N LYS A 68 -23.35 3.05 -3.62
CA LYS A 68 -24.64 2.90 -2.90
C LYS A 68 -24.57 3.37 -1.46
N GLU A 69 -23.39 3.24 -0.82
CA GLU A 69 -23.20 3.76 0.54
C GLU A 69 -22.90 5.27 0.56
N MET A 70 -22.51 5.85 -0.57
CA MET A 70 -22.11 7.26 -0.63
C MET A 70 -23.22 8.20 -1.06
N GLN A 71 -24.16 7.74 -1.92
CA GLN A 71 -25.12 8.60 -2.60
C GLN A 71 -25.99 9.48 -1.67
N ASP A 72 -26.29 8.96 -0.48
CA ASP A 72 -27.17 9.63 0.48
C ASP A 72 -26.40 10.36 1.61
N LYS A 73 -25.06 10.39 1.56
CA LYS A 73 -24.25 11.07 2.58
C LYS A 73 -24.38 12.58 2.43
N SER A 74 -24.39 13.28 3.57
CA SER A 74 -24.40 14.74 3.65
C SER A 74 -23.10 15.27 4.24
N TYR A 75 -22.77 16.54 3.96
CA TYR A 75 -21.59 17.18 4.53
C TYR A 75 -21.53 17.05 6.07
N PRO A 76 -22.60 17.37 6.84
CA PRO A 76 -22.53 17.19 8.29
C PRO A 76 -22.24 15.76 8.73
N SER A 77 -22.83 14.76 8.06
CA SER A 77 -22.63 13.36 8.45
C SER A 77 -21.22 12.86 8.12
N THR A 78 -20.66 13.27 6.98
CA THR A 78 -19.31 12.87 6.59
C THR A 78 -18.24 13.53 7.44
N TYR A 79 -18.47 14.80 7.84
CA TYR A 79 -17.54 15.54 8.67
C TYR A 79 -17.52 15.03 10.13
N VAL A 80 -18.70 14.81 10.72
CA VAL A 80 -18.81 14.36 12.13
C VAL A 80 -18.32 12.92 12.31
N ASN A 81 -18.65 12.03 11.37
CA ASN A 81 -18.35 10.60 11.50
C ASN A 81 -16.97 10.23 10.97
N ASP A 82 -16.31 11.12 10.24
CA ASP A 82 -14.97 10.93 9.63
C ASP A 82 -14.75 9.50 9.09
N PHE A 83 -15.54 9.12 8.09
CA PHE A 83 -15.57 7.76 7.55
C PHE A 83 -14.25 7.33 6.88
N LEU A 84 -13.25 8.22 6.82
CA LEU A 84 -11.92 7.95 6.29
C LEU A 84 -10.89 7.56 7.37
N THR A 85 -11.28 7.56 8.65
CA THR A 85 -10.36 7.21 9.77
C THR A 85 -9.65 5.86 9.58
N ASP A 86 -10.35 4.83 9.08
CA ASP A 86 -9.72 3.51 8.87
C ASP A 86 -8.69 3.52 7.73
N TRP A 87 -8.82 4.43 6.75
CA TRP A 87 -7.81 4.64 5.70
C TRP A 87 -6.51 5.20 6.28
N GLU A 88 -6.61 6.12 7.24
CA GLU A 88 -5.45 6.65 7.94
C GLU A 88 -4.74 5.58 8.78
N ARG A 89 -5.50 4.67 9.40
CA ARG A 89 -4.93 3.53 10.12
C ARG A 89 -4.12 2.62 9.20
N ILE A 90 -4.60 2.35 7.99
CA ILE A 90 -3.84 1.59 6.97
C ILE A 90 -2.58 2.36 6.55
N ALA A 91 -2.68 3.66 6.34
CA ALA A 91 -1.53 4.50 5.94
C ALA A 91 -0.43 4.57 7.02
N ASN A 92 -0.80 4.37 8.29
CA ASN A 92 0.11 4.46 9.44
C ASN A 92 0.68 3.10 9.89
N LEU A 93 0.50 2.03 9.13
CA LEU A 93 1.11 0.72 9.41
C LEU A 93 2.64 0.83 9.38
N ARG A 94 3.30 0.18 10.32
CA ARG A 94 4.75 0.25 10.47
C ARG A 94 5.50 -0.74 9.59
N LYS A 95 4.94 -1.94 9.40
CA LYS A 95 5.50 -2.96 8.52
C LYS A 95 5.19 -2.65 7.06
N PRO A 96 6.05 -3.09 6.12
CA PRO A 96 5.81 -2.90 4.69
C PRO A 96 4.52 -3.56 4.21
N LEU A 97 3.78 -2.81 3.40
CA LEU A 97 2.55 -3.22 2.75
C LEU A 97 2.71 -3.12 1.23
N ILE A 98 2.43 -4.20 0.52
CA ILE A 98 2.57 -4.32 -0.93
C ILE A 98 1.18 -4.46 -1.54
N ALA A 99 0.86 -3.64 -2.54
CA ALA A 99 -0.30 -3.84 -3.39
C ALA A 99 0.08 -4.70 -4.61
N ALA A 100 -0.55 -5.87 -4.75
CA ALA A 100 -0.48 -6.70 -5.94
C ALA A 100 -1.74 -6.44 -6.80
N VAL A 101 -1.58 -5.67 -7.88
CA VAL A 101 -2.69 -5.07 -8.62
C VAL A 101 -2.87 -5.75 -9.97
N ALA A 102 -4.03 -6.38 -10.20
CA ALA A 102 -4.49 -6.81 -11.51
C ALA A 102 -5.84 -6.15 -11.83
N GLY A 103 -6.14 -5.98 -13.13
CA GLY A 103 -7.38 -5.35 -13.57
C GLY A 103 -7.55 -3.93 -13.04
N TYR A 104 -8.74 -3.58 -12.62
CA TYR A 104 -9.08 -2.21 -12.23
C TYR A 104 -8.62 -1.86 -10.81
N ALA A 105 -7.88 -0.76 -10.69
CA ALA A 105 -7.58 -0.02 -9.46
C ALA A 105 -8.03 1.43 -9.69
N LEU A 106 -9.29 1.74 -9.40
CA LEU A 106 -9.92 3.02 -9.75
C LEU A 106 -10.41 3.75 -8.50
N GLY A 107 -10.34 5.08 -8.51
CA GLY A 107 -10.81 5.91 -7.41
C GLY A 107 -10.23 5.44 -6.08
N GLY A 108 -11.09 5.16 -5.10
CA GLY A 108 -10.67 4.59 -3.81
C GLY A 108 -9.80 3.34 -3.94
N GLY A 109 -9.97 2.51 -4.97
CA GLY A 109 -9.09 1.36 -5.24
C GLY A 109 -7.67 1.77 -5.63
N CYS A 110 -7.53 2.83 -6.44
CA CYS A 110 -6.24 3.43 -6.75
C CYS A 110 -5.63 4.12 -5.50
N GLU A 111 -6.46 4.77 -4.69
CA GLU A 111 -6.05 5.40 -3.43
C GLU A 111 -5.52 4.35 -2.44
N LEU A 112 -6.20 3.20 -2.31
CA LEU A 112 -5.74 2.08 -1.50
C LEU A 112 -4.39 1.53 -1.99
N ALA A 113 -4.24 1.35 -3.31
CA ALA A 113 -2.96 0.93 -3.88
C ALA A 113 -1.83 1.94 -3.57
N MET A 114 -2.11 3.24 -3.64
CA MET A 114 -1.14 4.32 -3.32
C MET A 114 -0.83 4.47 -1.82
N ILE A 115 -1.67 3.95 -0.93
CA ILE A 115 -1.36 3.87 0.51
C ILE A 115 -0.29 2.81 0.77
N CYS A 116 -0.24 1.76 -0.06
CA CYS A 116 0.78 0.73 0.06
C CYS A 116 2.18 1.28 -0.27
N ASP A 117 3.21 0.70 0.32
CA ASP A 117 4.60 1.14 0.14
C ASP A 117 5.16 0.78 -1.25
N LEU A 118 4.66 -0.29 -1.83
CA LEU A 118 5.03 -0.77 -3.17
C LEU A 118 3.77 -1.17 -3.94
N ILE A 119 3.75 -0.84 -5.23
CA ILE A 119 2.75 -1.38 -6.16
C ILE A 119 3.46 -2.28 -7.16
N ILE A 120 3.11 -3.55 -7.18
CA ILE A 120 3.47 -4.50 -8.22
C ILE A 120 2.22 -4.73 -9.06
N ALA A 121 2.29 -4.46 -10.35
CA ALA A 121 1.14 -4.51 -11.23
C ALA A 121 1.25 -5.66 -12.23
N ALA A 122 0.14 -6.30 -12.51
CA ALA A 122 -0.01 -7.10 -13.71
C ALA A 122 -0.03 -6.18 -14.95
N ASP A 123 0.39 -6.69 -16.10
CA ASP A 123 0.31 -6.01 -17.41
C ASP A 123 -1.14 -5.63 -17.80
N THR A 124 -2.12 -6.32 -17.21
CA THR A 124 -3.55 -6.05 -17.36
C THR A 124 -4.07 -4.90 -16.48
N ALA A 125 -3.28 -4.39 -15.55
CA ALA A 125 -3.73 -3.39 -14.57
C ALA A 125 -4.10 -2.06 -15.22
N ARG A 126 -5.13 -1.41 -14.65
CA ARG A 126 -5.63 -0.08 -15.03
C ARG A 126 -5.79 0.78 -13.79
N PHE A 127 -5.19 1.95 -13.81
CA PHE A 127 -5.21 2.91 -12.72
C PHE A 127 -5.93 4.19 -13.14
N GLY A 128 -6.63 4.83 -12.22
CA GLY A 128 -7.29 6.10 -12.49
C GLY A 128 -8.02 6.67 -11.29
N GLN A 129 -8.38 7.96 -11.41
CA GLN A 129 -9.17 8.70 -10.41
C GLN A 129 -10.40 9.29 -11.12
N PRO A 130 -11.46 8.48 -11.40
CA PRO A 130 -12.61 8.90 -12.21
C PRO A 130 -13.70 9.62 -11.41
N GLU A 131 -13.46 9.99 -10.15
CA GLU A 131 -14.45 10.58 -9.23
C GLU A 131 -15.12 11.84 -9.80
N ILE A 132 -14.43 12.57 -10.66
CA ILE A 132 -14.97 13.78 -11.31
C ILE A 132 -16.23 13.47 -12.14
N GLN A 133 -16.34 12.25 -12.67
CA GLN A 133 -17.52 11.79 -13.42
C GLN A 133 -18.74 11.59 -12.52
N LEU A 134 -18.56 11.50 -11.21
CA LEU A 134 -19.60 11.36 -10.19
C LEU A 134 -19.91 12.70 -9.48
N GLY A 135 -19.29 13.82 -9.93
CA GLY A 135 -19.47 15.11 -9.30
C GLY A 135 -18.72 15.31 -7.98
N VAL A 136 -17.72 14.48 -7.71
CA VAL A 136 -16.84 14.58 -6.55
C VAL A 136 -15.38 14.55 -6.98
N MET A 137 -14.47 14.68 -6.04
CA MET A 137 -13.03 14.53 -6.26
C MET A 137 -12.49 13.36 -5.42
N PRO A 138 -11.27 12.86 -5.67
CA PRO A 138 -10.61 11.88 -4.80
C PRO A 138 -10.55 12.37 -3.36
N GLY A 139 -10.92 11.51 -2.41
CA GLY A 139 -11.07 11.89 -1.00
C GLY A 139 -10.15 11.15 -0.03
N ALA A 140 -9.62 9.97 -0.40
CA ALA A 140 -8.76 9.17 0.47
C ALA A 140 -7.26 9.35 0.16
N GLY A 141 -6.87 10.52 -0.37
CA GLY A 141 -5.49 10.92 -0.63
C GLY A 141 -5.08 10.91 -2.09
N GLY A 142 -5.99 10.59 -3.02
CA GLY A 142 -5.68 10.49 -4.46
C GLY A 142 -5.06 11.76 -5.03
N THR A 143 -5.59 12.93 -4.73
CA THR A 143 -5.02 14.20 -5.20
C THR A 143 -3.60 14.43 -4.68
N GLN A 144 -3.28 13.94 -3.50
CA GLN A 144 -2.00 14.18 -2.84
C GLN A 144 -0.95 13.13 -3.24
N ARG A 145 -1.29 11.84 -3.11
CA ARG A 145 -0.37 10.73 -3.39
C ARG A 145 -0.08 10.60 -4.88
N LEU A 146 -1.12 10.68 -5.74
CA LEU A 146 -0.93 10.60 -7.18
C LEU A 146 -0.04 11.75 -7.69
N THR A 147 -0.28 12.98 -7.23
CA THR A 147 0.52 14.14 -7.64
C THR A 147 1.99 13.99 -7.25
N ARG A 148 2.28 13.42 -6.08
CA ARG A 148 3.65 13.15 -5.63
C ARG A 148 4.33 12.04 -6.44
N ALA A 149 3.57 11.03 -6.84
CA ALA A 149 4.10 9.90 -7.61
C ALA A 149 4.38 10.28 -9.07
N VAL A 150 3.39 10.88 -9.78
CA VAL A 150 3.44 11.04 -11.24
C VAL A 150 3.68 12.49 -11.70
N GLY A 151 3.77 13.43 -10.76
CA GLY A 151 3.90 14.86 -11.02
C GLY A 151 2.57 15.54 -11.38
N LYS A 152 2.54 16.88 -11.22
CA LYS A 152 1.32 17.68 -11.35
C LYS A 152 0.61 17.53 -12.71
N ALA A 153 1.35 17.55 -13.81
CA ALA A 153 0.75 17.55 -15.15
C ALA A 153 -0.04 16.25 -15.41
N LYS A 154 0.55 15.10 -15.09
CA LYS A 154 -0.10 13.80 -15.24
C LYS A 154 -1.27 13.63 -14.27
N ALA A 155 -1.09 14.02 -13.01
CA ALA A 155 -2.15 13.96 -12.01
C ALA A 155 -3.37 14.80 -12.41
N MET A 156 -3.15 16.04 -12.89
CA MET A 156 -4.24 16.89 -13.40
C MET A 156 -4.99 16.24 -14.56
N ASP A 157 -4.26 15.65 -15.52
CA ASP A 157 -4.88 14.96 -16.65
C ASP A 157 -5.76 13.79 -16.18
N LEU A 158 -5.27 12.94 -15.27
CA LEU A 158 -6.02 11.80 -14.74
C LEU A 158 -7.25 12.22 -13.90
N VAL A 159 -7.06 13.18 -12.99
CA VAL A 159 -8.12 13.61 -12.07
C VAL A 159 -9.20 14.43 -12.75
N LEU A 160 -8.81 15.38 -13.66
CA LEU A 160 -9.79 16.29 -14.28
C LEU A 160 -10.51 15.67 -15.47
N THR A 161 -9.93 14.68 -16.13
CA THR A 161 -10.59 13.98 -17.25
C THR A 161 -11.25 12.67 -16.85
N GLY A 162 -10.83 12.10 -15.71
CA GLY A 162 -11.26 10.78 -15.25
C GLY A 162 -10.77 9.64 -16.15
N ARG A 163 -9.74 9.89 -17.01
CA ARG A 163 -9.17 8.81 -17.82
C ARG A 163 -8.39 7.81 -16.97
N MET A 164 -8.19 6.64 -17.51
CA MET A 164 -7.32 5.61 -16.94
C MET A 164 -5.95 5.63 -17.61
N MET A 165 -4.94 5.14 -16.91
CA MET A 165 -3.63 4.75 -17.45
C MET A 165 -3.44 3.25 -17.32
N ASP A 166 -2.74 2.65 -18.27
CA ASP A 166 -2.34 1.25 -18.20
C ASP A 166 -1.11 1.03 -17.30
N ALA A 167 -0.79 -0.24 -17.06
CA ALA A 167 0.33 -0.63 -16.21
C ALA A 167 1.66 -0.04 -16.69
N ALA A 168 1.92 -0.05 -18.00
CA ALA A 168 3.15 0.47 -18.58
C ALA A 168 3.25 2.00 -18.45
N GLU A 169 2.15 2.74 -18.60
CA GLU A 169 2.12 4.19 -18.33
C GLU A 169 2.35 4.46 -16.84
N ALA A 170 1.73 3.67 -15.96
CA ALA A 170 1.85 3.80 -14.51
C ALA A 170 3.29 3.57 -14.02
N GLU A 171 3.98 2.58 -14.58
CA GLU A 171 5.40 2.31 -14.28
C GLU A 171 6.29 3.45 -14.79
N ARG A 172 6.17 3.84 -16.07
CA ARG A 172 6.96 4.96 -16.62
C ARG A 172 6.73 6.28 -15.90
N SER A 173 5.56 6.46 -15.32
CA SER A 173 5.20 7.67 -14.56
C SER A 173 5.64 7.64 -13.09
N GLY A 174 6.15 6.51 -12.59
CA GLY A 174 6.63 6.37 -11.22
C GLY A 174 5.56 5.98 -10.19
N LEU A 175 4.34 5.61 -10.63
CA LEU A 175 3.30 5.12 -9.72
C LEU A 175 3.52 3.66 -9.33
N VAL A 176 3.94 2.82 -10.29
CA VAL A 176 4.14 1.38 -10.13
C VAL A 176 5.63 1.07 -10.08
N SER A 177 6.06 0.24 -9.14
CA SER A 177 7.47 -0.11 -8.97
C SER A 177 7.96 -1.15 -9.99
N ARG A 178 7.08 -2.03 -10.45
CA ARG A 178 7.36 -3.03 -11.49
C ARG A 178 6.08 -3.56 -12.10
N VAL A 179 6.16 -3.95 -13.38
CA VAL A 179 5.08 -4.62 -14.12
C VAL A 179 5.52 -6.03 -14.48
N VAL A 180 4.62 -7.00 -14.29
CA VAL A 180 4.85 -8.41 -14.59
C VAL A 180 3.65 -9.00 -15.38
N PRO A 181 3.82 -10.12 -16.08
CA PRO A 181 2.67 -10.84 -16.65
C PRO A 181 1.64 -11.18 -15.57
N ALA A 182 0.36 -11.12 -15.89
CA ALA A 182 -0.72 -11.34 -14.91
C ALA A 182 -0.58 -12.69 -14.17
N ALA A 183 -0.15 -13.74 -14.86
CA ALA A 183 0.07 -15.06 -14.28
C ALA A 183 1.20 -15.09 -13.21
N GLU A 184 2.11 -14.14 -13.24
CA GLU A 184 3.27 -14.07 -12.35
C GLU A 184 3.07 -13.09 -11.18
N LEU A 185 1.98 -12.30 -11.18
CA LEU A 185 1.75 -11.23 -10.21
C LEU A 185 1.91 -11.69 -8.76
N MET A 186 1.21 -12.72 -8.37
CA MET A 186 1.24 -13.18 -6.98
C MET A 186 2.57 -13.84 -6.60
N THR A 187 3.20 -14.54 -7.54
CA THR A 187 4.53 -15.12 -7.34
C THR A 187 5.55 -14.02 -7.05
N GLU A 188 5.55 -12.95 -7.86
CA GLU A 188 6.46 -11.83 -7.69
C GLU A 188 6.17 -11.03 -6.40
N ALA A 189 4.90 -10.73 -6.12
CA ALA A 189 4.52 -10.01 -4.91
C ALA A 189 4.92 -10.77 -3.64
N MET A 190 4.69 -12.08 -3.60
CA MET A 190 5.09 -12.92 -2.48
C MET A 190 6.61 -13.08 -2.38
N ALA A 191 7.34 -13.16 -3.50
CA ALA A 191 8.79 -13.20 -3.48
C ALA A 191 9.40 -11.92 -2.89
N VAL A 192 8.86 -10.74 -3.26
CA VAL A 192 9.26 -9.45 -2.69
C VAL A 192 8.92 -9.39 -1.21
N ALA A 193 7.70 -9.76 -0.81
CA ALA A 193 7.27 -9.74 0.59
C ALA A 193 8.12 -10.67 1.46
N ASN A 194 8.39 -11.90 1.00
CA ASN A 194 9.26 -12.85 1.72
C ASN A 194 10.70 -12.34 1.84
N ARG A 195 11.21 -11.71 0.78
CA ARG A 195 12.55 -11.09 0.84
C ARG A 195 12.59 -10.00 1.93
N ILE A 196 11.58 -9.12 1.98
CA ILE A 196 11.50 -8.08 3.00
C ILE A 196 11.36 -8.68 4.40
N ALA A 197 10.48 -9.66 4.57
CA ALA A 197 10.24 -10.33 5.84
C ALA A 197 11.47 -11.05 6.41
N GLY A 198 12.40 -11.49 5.53
CA GLY A 198 13.67 -12.10 5.92
C GLY A 198 14.77 -11.11 6.33
N LEU A 199 14.52 -9.80 6.22
CA LEU A 199 15.48 -8.75 6.62
C LEU A 199 15.25 -8.32 8.09
N SER A 200 16.21 -7.56 8.64
CA SER A 200 16.07 -6.95 9.97
C SER A 200 14.81 -6.08 10.04
N ARG A 201 13.82 -6.50 10.83
CA ARG A 201 12.55 -5.78 10.93
C ARG A 201 12.71 -4.34 11.42
N PRO A 202 13.49 -4.04 12.47
CA PRO A 202 13.73 -2.66 12.87
C PRO A 202 14.30 -1.81 11.74
N ALA A 203 15.27 -2.33 10.99
CA ALA A 203 15.88 -1.60 9.88
C ALA A 203 14.87 -1.35 8.74
N VAL A 204 14.05 -2.34 8.39
CA VAL A 204 13.00 -2.22 7.37
C VAL A 204 11.97 -1.17 7.77
N MET A 205 11.49 -1.21 9.02
CA MET A 205 10.50 -0.24 9.53
C MET A 205 11.07 1.18 9.56
N MET A 206 12.29 1.36 10.03
CA MET A 206 12.95 2.67 10.05
C MET A 206 13.22 3.21 8.65
N ALA A 207 13.60 2.34 7.70
CA ALA A 207 13.78 2.73 6.30
C ALA A 207 12.46 3.19 5.67
N LYS A 208 11.35 2.46 5.89
CA LYS A 208 10.01 2.88 5.46
C LYS A 208 9.64 4.24 6.03
N GLU A 209 9.83 4.44 7.34
CA GLU A 209 9.53 5.70 8.03
C GLU A 209 10.35 6.86 7.45
N ALA A 210 11.65 6.66 7.21
CA ALA A 210 12.52 7.67 6.63
C ALA A 210 12.12 8.05 5.20
N VAL A 211 11.76 7.06 4.37
CA VAL A 211 11.29 7.30 2.99
C VAL A 211 9.97 8.07 3.00
N ASN A 212 9.00 7.67 3.82
CA ASN A 212 7.72 8.38 3.94
C ASN A 212 7.90 9.82 4.42
N ARG A 213 8.86 10.06 5.35
CA ARG A 213 9.18 11.39 5.86
C ARG A 213 9.64 12.36 4.77
N SER A 214 10.16 11.88 3.63
CA SER A 214 10.60 12.72 2.52
C SER A 214 9.46 13.53 1.90
N PHE A 215 8.21 13.11 2.07
CA PHE A 215 7.02 13.78 1.56
C PHE A 215 6.39 14.76 2.58
N GLU A 216 6.90 14.82 3.82
CA GLU A 216 6.25 15.53 4.93
C GLU A 216 6.99 16.81 5.35
N GLY A 217 8.15 17.09 4.77
CA GLY A 217 8.93 18.23 5.22
C GLY A 217 10.02 18.69 4.27
N ALA A 218 10.81 19.67 4.72
CA ALA A 218 11.96 20.16 3.98
C ALA A 218 13.10 19.12 3.98
N LEU A 219 13.89 19.07 2.91
CA LEU A 219 15.02 18.15 2.76
C LEU A 219 15.97 18.15 3.97
N ALA A 220 16.30 19.32 4.49
CA ALA A 220 17.22 19.43 5.64
C ALA A 220 16.68 18.73 6.90
N GLU A 221 15.37 18.79 7.15
CA GLU A 221 14.75 18.09 8.28
C GLU A 221 14.67 16.57 8.01
N GLY A 222 14.33 16.17 6.78
CA GLY A 222 14.37 14.77 6.38
C GLY A 222 15.77 14.16 6.58
N LEU A 223 16.84 14.82 6.16
CA LEU A 223 18.21 14.35 6.34
C LEU A 223 18.62 14.24 7.83
N ARG A 224 18.16 15.16 8.69
CA ARG A 224 18.40 15.07 10.14
C ARG A 224 17.67 13.89 10.76
N PHE A 225 16.42 13.65 10.35
CA PHE A 225 15.61 12.53 10.79
C PHE A 225 16.25 11.19 10.38
N GLU A 226 16.57 11.01 9.11
CA GLU A 226 17.25 9.83 8.56
C GLU A 226 18.54 9.52 9.31
N ARG A 227 19.39 10.54 9.53
CA ARG A 227 20.66 10.37 10.25
C ARG A 227 20.47 9.85 11.68
N ARG A 228 19.46 10.33 12.40
CA ARG A 228 19.16 9.85 13.76
C ARG A 228 18.70 8.40 13.74
N LEU A 229 17.81 8.01 12.80
CA LEU A 229 17.40 6.63 12.63
C LEU A 229 18.59 5.74 12.26
N PHE A 230 19.39 6.15 11.29
CA PHE A 230 20.60 5.41 10.90
C PHE A 230 21.54 5.17 12.08
N GLN A 231 21.83 6.20 12.87
CA GLN A 231 22.69 6.10 14.05
C GLN A 231 22.10 5.17 15.11
N SER A 232 20.77 5.20 15.33
CA SER A 232 20.12 4.33 16.32
C SER A 232 20.21 2.84 15.95
N MET A 233 20.29 2.50 14.66
CA MET A 233 20.45 1.11 14.20
C MET A 233 21.72 0.46 14.74
N PHE A 234 22.78 1.23 15.05
CA PHE A 234 24.03 0.69 15.62
C PHE A 234 23.87 0.13 17.04
N ALA A 235 22.75 0.37 17.68
CA ALA A 235 22.39 -0.23 18.96
C ALA A 235 21.71 -1.62 18.82
N THR A 236 21.31 -2.02 17.60
CA THR A 236 20.59 -3.28 17.37
C THR A 236 21.54 -4.48 17.24
N ALA A 237 21.11 -5.64 17.68
CA ALA A 237 21.81 -6.90 17.47
C ALA A 237 21.91 -7.24 15.97
N ASP A 238 20.86 -6.96 15.21
CA ASP A 238 20.77 -7.22 13.78
C ASP A 238 21.81 -6.45 12.97
N GLN A 239 22.16 -5.22 13.36
CA GLN A 239 23.23 -4.47 12.71
C GLN A 239 24.58 -5.17 12.88
N LYS A 240 24.88 -5.71 14.07
CA LYS A 240 26.13 -6.46 14.33
C LYS A 240 26.17 -7.74 13.51
N GLU A 241 25.07 -8.49 13.51
CA GLU A 241 24.93 -9.73 12.74
C GLU A 241 25.06 -9.46 11.23
N GLY A 242 24.34 -8.47 10.70
CA GLY A 242 24.37 -8.15 9.27
C GLY A 242 25.79 -7.81 8.76
N MET A 243 26.53 -6.96 9.48
CA MET A 243 27.89 -6.60 9.13
C MET A 243 28.87 -7.77 9.28
N ALA A 244 28.75 -8.56 10.34
CA ALA A 244 29.58 -9.75 10.53
C ALA A 244 29.33 -10.82 9.46
N ALA A 245 28.06 -11.07 9.12
CA ALA A 245 27.67 -11.99 8.06
C ALA A 245 28.22 -11.55 6.71
N PHE A 246 28.11 -10.26 6.36
CA PHE A 246 28.65 -9.70 5.12
C PHE A 246 30.17 -9.90 5.00
N LEU A 247 30.93 -9.56 6.05
CA LEU A 247 32.38 -9.74 6.07
C LEU A 247 32.79 -11.22 5.97
N ALA A 248 32.01 -12.11 6.60
CA ALA A 248 32.22 -13.54 6.58
C ALA A 248 31.67 -14.24 5.30
N LYS A 249 31.06 -13.49 4.37
CA LYS A 249 30.42 -13.99 3.13
C LYS A 249 29.41 -15.11 3.38
N ARG A 250 28.61 -14.99 4.44
CA ARG A 250 27.53 -15.92 4.81
C ARG A 250 26.19 -15.21 4.86
N PRO A 251 25.05 -15.93 4.76
CA PRO A 251 23.75 -15.36 5.04
C PRO A 251 23.65 -14.80 6.47
N ALA A 252 23.02 -13.63 6.63
CA ALA A 252 22.70 -13.08 7.93
C ALA A 252 21.54 -13.84 8.56
N ARG A 253 21.52 -13.91 9.90
CA ARG A 253 20.46 -14.51 10.70
C ARG A 253 19.94 -13.44 11.66
N PHE A 254 18.96 -12.67 11.19
CA PHE A 254 18.39 -11.59 11.98
C PHE A 254 17.47 -12.12 13.08
N THR A 255 17.54 -11.48 14.25
CA THR A 255 16.71 -11.79 15.42
C THR A 255 15.57 -10.80 15.60
N HIS A 256 15.56 -9.75 14.78
CA HIS A 256 14.57 -8.69 14.77
C HIS A 256 14.56 -7.84 16.06
N GLY A 257 15.73 -7.72 16.72
CA GLY A 257 15.96 -6.95 17.93
C GLY A 257 17.23 -6.08 17.90
#